data_7a53529fe0de4c5b7a3d1ed88b207028
#
_entry.id   7a53529fe0de4c5b7a3d1ed88b207028
#
_cell.length_a   1.000
_cell.length_b   1.000
_cell.length_c   1.000
_cell.angle_alpha   90.00
_cell.angle_beta   90.00
_cell.angle_gamma   90.00
#
_symmetry.space_group_name_H-M   'P 1'
#
loop_
_entity.id
_entity.type
_entity.pdbx_description
1 polymer ?
#
loop_
_entity_poly.entity_id
_entity_poly.type
_entity_poly.pdbx_seq_one_letter_code
_entity_poly.pdbx_strand_id
1 'polypeptide(L)'
;MTSTLRTRLAIVAGVAATTLVLAGCSADGGGEPDADTITVSTFPFGVEEFQEAVIDPFTEKTGIEVVVDTGSNSDRLSQLQVAGGQPDVDVMLISDYYAALGQEDDLFQQVDASAVPSLDEIADFAKEDTYLGPAYSYQLNGTMYSTDELTADEAAEWSLYSEDELSGKVALPDISVTAGQLMVSGVAAEYGDGPYDIDAALDQLGEWAPGVLQFYSSSTEVTNLLTQGEIVAADSLSGFATDLVESGEPIAWTAPATGRYMATNRAMIPTGAENVDGANQFVDYLLSVEAQTSSAEIVGDLPVNPGATVPDTIEAVVGDIASDPVAAGYSTLDPTELVPTRSEWVDRFAREVTSR
;
A
#
# COMPACT_ATOMS: atom_id res chain seq x y z
N MET A 1 33.38 23.80 -60.08
CA MET A 1 32.61 23.73 -61.32
C MET A 1 31.18 23.82 -60.95
N THR A 2 30.62 25.06 -60.87
CA THR A 2 29.74 25.67 -61.87
C THR A 2 28.56 24.76 -62.20
N SER A 3 27.31 25.09 -61.93
CA SER A 3 26.57 26.16 -62.55
C SER A 3 25.23 26.42 -61.90
N THR A 4 24.97 27.66 -61.69
CA THR A 4 23.72 28.38 -61.50
C THR A 4 22.72 28.16 -62.62
N LEU A 5 21.39 28.15 -62.34
CA LEU A 5 20.40 28.80 -63.20
C LEU A 5 19.19 29.32 -62.42
N ARG A 6 18.98 30.62 -62.62
CA ARG A 6 17.80 31.44 -62.18
C ARG A 6 16.76 31.42 -63.29
N THR A 7 15.46 31.48 -62.96
CA THR A 7 14.41 32.13 -63.81
C THR A 7 13.18 32.36 -62.93
N ARG A 8 12.85 33.54 -62.49
CA ARG A 8 11.93 34.64 -62.82
C ARG A 8 10.45 34.24 -62.95
N LEU A 9 9.65 34.65 -61.98
CA LEU A 9 8.66 35.72 -61.92
C LEU A 9 7.48 35.66 -62.93
N ALA A 10 6.24 35.51 -62.42
CA ALA A 10 5.06 36.20 -62.94
C ALA A 10 4.03 36.42 -61.78
N ILE A 11 3.71 37.69 -61.58
CA ILE A 11 2.71 38.24 -60.68
C ILE A 11 1.39 38.21 -61.44
N VAL A 12 0.29 37.70 -60.79
CA VAL A 12 -1.08 38.07 -61.16
C VAL A 12 -1.81 38.46 -59.87
N ALA A 13 -2.17 39.74 -59.84
CA ALA A 13 -3.03 40.32 -58.77
C ALA A 13 -4.48 39.98 -59.06
N GLY A 14 -5.17 39.41 -58.08
CA GLY A 14 -6.61 39.23 -58.06
C GLY A 14 -7.18 39.68 -56.70
N VAL A 15 -7.82 40.85 -56.71
CA VAL A 15 -8.54 41.42 -55.57
C VAL A 15 -9.88 40.68 -55.47
N ALA A 16 -10.09 39.96 -54.34
CA ALA A 16 -11.42 39.53 -53.94
C ALA A 16 -11.60 39.89 -52.45
N ALA A 17 -12.52 40.85 -52.24
CA ALA A 17 -12.98 41.25 -50.92
C ALA A 17 -13.78 40.09 -50.30
N THR A 18 -13.35 39.60 -49.17
CA THR A 18 -14.15 38.66 -48.35
C THR A 18 -14.26 39.21 -46.95
N THR A 19 -15.48 39.41 -46.54
CA THR A 19 -15.97 39.89 -45.25
C THR A 19 -15.39 39.02 -44.09
N LEU A 20 -14.66 39.64 -43.15
CA LEU A 20 -14.30 39.06 -41.86
C LEU A 20 -15.57 38.96 -41.02
N VAL A 21 -16.04 37.75 -40.77
CA VAL A 21 -16.87 37.42 -39.63
C VAL A 21 -15.91 37.14 -38.49
N LEU A 22 -15.80 38.07 -37.53
CA LEU A 22 -15.18 37.80 -36.23
C LEU A 22 -16.10 36.85 -35.45
N ALA A 23 -15.83 35.55 -35.53
CA ALA A 23 -16.26 34.62 -34.51
C ALA A 23 -15.28 34.81 -33.34
N GLY A 24 -15.72 35.51 -32.29
CA GLY A 24 -15.01 35.57 -31.02
C GLY A 24 -14.99 34.17 -30.41
N CYS A 25 -13.83 33.51 -30.44
CA CYS A 25 -13.56 32.44 -29.52
C CYS A 25 -13.26 33.09 -28.16
N SER A 26 -14.25 33.12 -27.30
CA SER A 26 -14.02 33.25 -25.86
C SER A 26 -13.28 31.99 -25.44
N ALA A 27 -11.98 32.12 -25.19
CA ALA A 27 -11.25 31.13 -24.43
C ALA A 27 -11.60 31.37 -22.96
N ASP A 28 -12.73 30.85 -22.50
CA ASP A 28 -12.98 30.58 -21.11
C ASP A 28 -12.42 29.16 -20.89
N GLY A 29 -11.18 29.10 -20.45
CA GLY A 29 -10.51 27.90 -19.99
C GLY A 29 -10.77 27.65 -18.51
N GLY A 30 -12.04 27.54 -18.16
CA GLY A 30 -12.50 26.90 -16.92
C GLY A 30 -13.39 25.76 -17.41
N GLY A 31 -12.80 24.60 -17.68
CA GLY A 31 -13.58 23.38 -17.81
C GLY A 31 -14.24 23.13 -16.46
N GLU A 32 -15.56 22.98 -16.43
CA GLU A 32 -16.21 22.32 -15.31
C GLU A 32 -15.52 20.97 -15.14
N PRO A 33 -15.30 20.50 -13.86
CA PRO A 33 -14.78 19.16 -13.62
C PRO A 33 -15.59 18.16 -14.45
N ASP A 34 -14.91 17.28 -15.17
CA ASP A 34 -15.59 16.24 -15.93
C ASP A 34 -16.19 15.27 -14.90
N ALA A 35 -17.48 15.41 -14.63
CA ALA A 35 -18.19 14.62 -13.62
C ALA A 35 -18.11 13.09 -13.89
N ASP A 36 -17.69 12.74 -15.11
CA ASP A 36 -17.56 11.38 -15.57
C ASP A 36 -16.11 10.80 -15.44
N THR A 37 -15.19 11.54 -14.77
CA THR A 37 -13.80 11.10 -14.58
C THR A 37 -13.33 11.32 -13.15
N ILE A 38 -12.55 10.38 -12.61
CA ILE A 38 -11.79 10.51 -11.34
C ILE A 38 -10.33 10.13 -11.55
N THR A 39 -9.45 10.71 -10.74
CA THR A 39 -8.04 10.28 -10.63
C THR A 39 -7.83 9.50 -9.36
N VAL A 40 -7.38 8.24 -9.49
CA VAL A 40 -7.03 7.35 -8.37
C VAL A 40 -5.51 7.21 -8.30
N SER A 41 -4.92 7.68 -7.20
CA SER A 41 -3.49 7.53 -6.94
C SER A 41 -3.24 6.26 -6.11
N THR A 42 -2.42 5.33 -6.63
CA THR A 42 -2.19 4.01 -6.04
C THR A 42 -0.70 3.62 -6.04
N PHE A 43 -0.41 2.42 -5.59
CA PHE A 43 0.94 1.85 -5.53
C PHE A 43 1.49 1.59 -6.95
N PRO A 44 2.83 1.59 -7.15
CA PRO A 44 3.43 1.39 -8.47
C PRO A 44 3.59 -0.08 -8.87
N PHE A 45 3.04 -1.02 -8.11
CA PHE A 45 3.06 -2.46 -8.36
C PHE A 45 1.63 -3.01 -8.39
N GLY A 46 1.41 -4.11 -9.10
CA GLY A 46 0.08 -4.73 -9.22
C GLY A 46 -0.94 -3.85 -9.94
N VAL A 47 -0.49 -2.89 -10.78
CA VAL A 47 -1.37 -1.90 -11.41
C VAL A 47 -2.25 -2.53 -12.48
N GLU A 48 -1.71 -3.48 -13.25
CA GLU A 48 -2.47 -4.18 -14.29
C GLU A 48 -3.52 -5.09 -13.65
N GLU A 49 -3.16 -5.78 -12.58
CA GLU A 49 -4.03 -6.63 -11.78
C GLU A 49 -5.14 -5.80 -11.11
N PHE A 50 -4.81 -4.65 -10.55
CA PHE A 50 -5.78 -3.74 -9.93
C PHE A 50 -6.71 -3.11 -10.97
N GLN A 51 -6.19 -2.81 -12.17
CA GLN A 51 -7.01 -2.37 -13.31
C GLN A 51 -8.07 -3.42 -13.65
N GLU A 52 -7.67 -4.68 -13.80
CA GLU A 52 -8.57 -5.79 -14.14
C GLU A 52 -9.57 -6.09 -13.01
N ALA A 53 -9.09 -6.10 -11.76
CA ALA A 53 -9.89 -6.53 -10.61
C ALA A 53 -10.91 -5.49 -10.16
N VAL A 54 -10.59 -4.20 -10.26
CA VAL A 54 -11.35 -3.12 -9.60
C VAL A 54 -11.76 -2.03 -10.58
N ILE A 55 -10.82 -1.48 -11.36
CA ILE A 55 -11.06 -0.26 -12.14
C ILE A 55 -11.97 -0.53 -13.34
N ASP A 56 -11.67 -1.54 -14.15
CA ASP A 56 -12.47 -1.86 -15.33
C ASP A 56 -13.92 -2.21 -14.96
N PRO A 57 -14.19 -3.08 -13.95
CA PRO A 57 -15.54 -3.35 -13.51
C PRO A 57 -16.26 -2.13 -12.90
N PHE A 58 -15.54 -1.25 -12.18
CA PHE A 58 -16.10 0.01 -11.69
C PHE A 58 -16.55 0.91 -12.84
N THR A 59 -15.68 1.11 -13.83
CA THR A 59 -15.98 1.93 -15.01
C THR A 59 -17.15 1.34 -15.81
N GLU A 60 -17.18 0.00 -16.01
CA GLU A 60 -18.30 -0.66 -16.69
C GLU A 60 -19.64 -0.47 -15.96
N LYS A 61 -19.62 -0.49 -14.64
CA LYS A 61 -20.82 -0.42 -13.80
C LYS A 61 -21.35 1.00 -13.64
N THR A 62 -20.47 2.00 -13.56
CA THR A 62 -20.83 3.39 -13.23
C THR A 62 -20.78 4.33 -14.42
N GLY A 63 -19.96 4.02 -15.42
CA GLY A 63 -19.63 4.92 -16.54
C GLY A 63 -18.59 5.97 -16.18
N ILE A 64 -18.06 5.98 -14.94
CA ILE A 64 -17.01 6.90 -14.51
C ILE A 64 -15.65 6.36 -14.98
N GLU A 65 -14.93 7.16 -15.77
CA GLU A 65 -13.58 6.84 -16.20
C GLU A 65 -12.58 7.04 -15.06
N VAL A 66 -11.60 6.14 -14.94
CA VAL A 66 -10.56 6.24 -13.89
C VAL A 66 -9.21 6.49 -14.55
N VAL A 67 -8.58 7.59 -14.16
CA VAL A 67 -7.17 7.88 -14.47
C VAL A 67 -6.33 7.37 -13.30
N VAL A 68 -5.34 6.53 -13.60
CA VAL A 68 -4.46 5.98 -12.57
C VAL A 68 -3.17 6.79 -12.47
N ASP A 69 -2.88 7.30 -11.28
CA ASP A 69 -1.59 7.88 -10.89
C ASP A 69 -0.85 6.92 -9.97
N THR A 70 0.47 6.81 -10.09
CA THR A 70 1.25 5.86 -9.32
C THR A 70 2.52 6.47 -8.72
N GLY A 71 2.89 6.00 -7.54
CA GLY A 71 4.12 6.42 -6.89
C GLY A 71 4.33 5.78 -5.51
N SER A 72 5.45 6.07 -4.88
CA SER A 72 5.66 5.67 -3.49
C SER A 72 4.72 6.45 -2.56
N ASN A 73 4.39 5.90 -1.40
CA ASN A 73 3.54 6.59 -0.41
C ASN A 73 4.07 7.99 -0.08
N SER A 74 5.39 8.11 0.16
CA SER A 74 6.03 9.37 0.53
C SER A 74 6.01 10.40 -0.60
N ASP A 75 6.25 9.98 -1.85
CA ASP A 75 6.26 10.88 -3.00
C ASP A 75 4.86 11.43 -3.28
N ARG A 76 3.84 10.55 -3.29
CA ARG A 76 2.44 10.91 -3.52
C ARG A 76 1.91 11.84 -2.43
N LEU A 77 2.21 11.57 -1.16
CA LEU A 77 1.83 12.45 -0.06
C LEU A 77 2.52 13.82 -0.19
N SER A 78 3.81 13.83 -0.55
CA SER A 78 4.56 15.09 -0.76
C SER A 78 3.99 15.91 -1.93
N GLN A 79 3.56 15.26 -3.02
CA GLN A 79 2.89 15.93 -4.14
C GLN A 79 1.56 16.55 -3.68
N LEU A 80 0.78 15.84 -2.88
CA LEU A 80 -0.47 16.36 -2.32
C LEU A 80 -0.22 17.58 -1.41
N GLN A 81 0.83 17.56 -0.57
CA GLN A 81 1.24 18.72 0.24
C GLN A 81 1.57 19.94 -0.63
N VAL A 82 2.29 19.73 -1.75
CA VAL A 82 2.67 20.82 -2.66
C VAL A 82 1.46 21.37 -3.43
N ALA A 83 0.47 20.54 -3.72
CA ALA A 83 -0.75 20.93 -4.44
C ALA A 83 -1.62 21.94 -3.66
N GLY A 84 -1.50 21.99 -2.33
CA GLY A 84 -2.02 23.07 -1.49
C GLY A 84 -3.53 23.29 -1.58
N GLY A 85 -4.32 22.21 -1.64
CA GLY A 85 -5.79 22.24 -1.69
C GLY A 85 -6.38 22.31 -3.11
N GLN A 86 -5.58 22.06 -4.13
CA GLN A 86 -6.01 21.84 -5.52
C GLN A 86 -5.30 20.58 -6.06
N PRO A 87 -5.61 19.40 -5.51
CA PRO A 87 -4.99 18.16 -5.95
C PRO A 87 -5.53 17.74 -7.33
N ASP A 88 -4.65 17.12 -8.13
CA ASP A 88 -5.03 16.44 -9.36
C ASP A 88 -5.52 15.00 -9.09
N VAL A 89 -5.85 14.67 -7.84
CA VAL A 89 -6.21 13.32 -7.34
C VAL A 89 -7.52 13.39 -6.56
N ASP A 90 -8.45 12.49 -6.87
CA ASP A 90 -9.76 12.39 -6.20
C ASP A 90 -9.77 11.29 -5.12
N VAL A 91 -9.03 10.19 -5.32
CA VAL A 91 -8.86 9.13 -4.33
C VAL A 91 -7.38 8.78 -4.22
N MET A 92 -6.87 8.69 -2.99
CA MET A 92 -5.53 8.21 -2.69
C MET A 92 -5.59 6.90 -1.93
N LEU A 93 -5.11 5.82 -2.57
CA LEU A 93 -4.92 4.51 -1.93
C LEU A 93 -3.53 4.47 -1.31
N ILE A 94 -3.46 4.49 0.02
CA ILE A 94 -2.21 4.73 0.76
C ILE A 94 -2.16 3.88 2.03
N SER A 95 -0.95 3.53 2.50
CA SER A 95 -0.83 2.79 3.76
C SER A 95 -1.24 3.64 4.97
N ASP A 96 -1.69 2.97 6.02
CA ASP A 96 -2.25 3.57 7.25
C ASP A 96 -1.35 4.65 7.87
N TYR A 97 -0.05 4.38 8.01
CA TYR A 97 0.89 5.37 8.54
C TYR A 97 0.88 6.68 7.73
N TYR A 98 0.91 6.59 6.40
CA TYR A 98 0.91 7.79 5.54
C TYR A 98 -0.47 8.45 5.45
N ALA A 99 -1.55 7.66 5.58
CA ALA A 99 -2.90 8.20 5.73
C ALA A 99 -3.00 9.06 7.00
N ALA A 100 -2.51 8.54 8.14
CA ALA A 100 -2.48 9.26 9.40
C ALA A 100 -1.61 10.52 9.34
N LEU A 101 -0.41 10.42 8.75
CA LEU A 101 0.48 11.56 8.56
C LEU A 101 -0.17 12.67 7.71
N GLY A 102 -0.85 12.30 6.62
CA GLY A 102 -1.56 13.26 5.79
C GLY A 102 -2.77 13.90 6.49
N GLN A 103 -3.42 13.17 7.40
CA GLN A 103 -4.51 13.73 8.23
C GLN A 103 -4.02 14.79 9.21
N GLU A 104 -2.84 14.61 9.82
CA GLU A 104 -2.24 15.63 10.68
C GLU A 104 -1.97 16.95 9.95
N ASP A 105 -1.73 16.87 8.64
CA ASP A 105 -1.49 18.02 7.75
C ASP A 105 -2.78 18.53 7.06
N ASP A 106 -3.98 18.09 7.48
CA ASP A 106 -5.28 18.45 6.89
C ASP A 106 -5.41 18.13 5.39
N LEU A 107 -4.66 17.16 4.87
CA LEU A 107 -4.64 16.81 3.46
C LEU A 107 -5.83 15.97 3.00
N PHE A 108 -6.55 15.35 3.93
CA PHE A 108 -7.67 14.47 3.63
C PHE A 108 -8.96 14.98 4.27
N GLN A 109 -10.08 14.67 3.64
CA GLN A 109 -11.40 14.91 4.17
C GLN A 109 -12.11 13.61 4.54
N GLN A 110 -13.11 13.70 5.41
CA GLN A 110 -13.91 12.56 5.83
C GLN A 110 -14.66 11.95 4.64
N VAL A 111 -14.54 10.64 4.45
CA VAL A 111 -15.40 9.89 3.53
C VAL A 111 -16.84 9.99 3.99
N ASP A 112 -17.75 10.30 3.06
CA ASP A 112 -19.18 10.49 3.38
C ASP A 112 -19.88 9.13 3.57
N ALA A 113 -20.11 8.76 4.81
CA ALA A 113 -20.79 7.50 5.16
C ALA A 113 -22.21 7.38 4.54
N SER A 114 -22.86 8.49 4.17
CA SER A 114 -24.17 8.44 3.50
C SER A 114 -24.07 8.09 2.01
N ALA A 115 -22.90 8.34 1.42
CA ALA A 115 -22.60 8.04 0.03
C ALA A 115 -21.83 6.70 -0.13
N VAL A 116 -21.36 6.11 0.95
CA VAL A 116 -20.57 4.86 0.98
C VAL A 116 -21.25 3.82 1.89
N PRO A 117 -22.40 3.25 1.48
CA PRO A 117 -23.12 2.26 2.28
C PRO A 117 -22.32 0.99 2.59
N SER A 118 -21.36 0.60 1.76
CA SER A 118 -20.46 -0.54 1.99
C SER A 118 -19.60 -0.42 3.26
N LEU A 119 -19.50 0.78 3.87
CA LEU A 119 -18.88 0.97 5.19
C LEU A 119 -19.58 0.16 6.29
N ASP A 120 -20.88 -0.09 6.18
CA ASP A 120 -21.60 -0.89 7.16
C ASP A 120 -21.29 -2.40 7.04
N GLU A 121 -20.71 -2.82 5.92
CA GLU A 121 -20.46 -4.22 5.57
C GLU A 121 -19.02 -4.68 5.88
N ILE A 122 -18.08 -3.75 6.08
CA ILE A 122 -16.68 -4.09 6.35
C ILE A 122 -16.40 -4.35 7.84
N ALA A 123 -15.30 -5.03 8.12
CA ALA A 123 -14.84 -5.34 9.47
C ALA A 123 -14.57 -4.07 10.31
N ASP A 124 -14.74 -4.16 11.63
CA ASP A 124 -14.62 -2.99 12.51
C ASP A 124 -13.22 -2.36 12.48
N PHE A 125 -12.16 -3.16 12.35
CA PHE A 125 -10.79 -2.64 12.24
C PHE A 125 -10.55 -1.82 10.95
N ALA A 126 -11.38 -2.00 9.93
CA ALA A 126 -11.25 -1.29 8.66
C ALA A 126 -11.92 0.10 8.68
N LYS A 127 -12.80 0.36 9.65
CA LYS A 127 -13.56 1.62 9.80
C LYS A 127 -13.33 2.32 11.14
N GLU A 128 -12.08 2.27 11.62
CA GLU A 128 -11.67 2.96 12.85
C GLU A 128 -11.87 4.47 12.77
N ASP A 129 -12.46 5.07 13.83
CA ASP A 129 -12.72 6.52 13.91
C ASP A 129 -11.44 7.38 13.91
N THR A 130 -10.28 6.77 14.09
CA THR A 130 -8.97 7.43 14.04
C THR A 130 -8.56 7.85 12.61
N TYR A 131 -9.25 7.34 11.59
CA TYR A 131 -8.98 7.64 10.19
C TYR A 131 -10.17 8.29 9.49
N LEU A 132 -9.88 9.21 8.56
CA LEU A 132 -10.89 9.89 7.74
C LEU A 132 -11.40 9.05 6.57
N GLY A 133 -10.71 7.97 6.23
CA GLY A 133 -11.08 7.01 5.20
C GLY A 133 -10.93 5.56 5.65
N PRO A 134 -11.74 4.63 5.09
CA PRO A 134 -11.70 3.22 5.47
C PRO A 134 -10.44 2.52 4.98
N ALA A 135 -10.07 1.42 5.65
CA ALA A 135 -9.18 0.45 5.03
C ALA A 135 -9.94 -0.32 3.95
N TYR A 136 -9.24 -0.66 2.85
CA TYR A 136 -9.77 -1.51 1.78
C TYR A 136 -9.02 -2.84 1.65
N SER A 137 -7.83 -2.94 2.22
CA SER A 137 -7.06 -4.18 2.33
C SER A 137 -6.17 -4.15 3.56
N TYR A 138 -5.63 -5.30 3.94
CA TYR A 138 -4.68 -5.39 5.05
C TYR A 138 -3.60 -6.43 4.77
N GLN A 139 -2.52 -6.38 5.55
CA GLN A 139 -1.39 -7.28 5.50
C GLN A 139 -1.00 -7.70 6.93
N LEU A 140 -0.68 -8.98 7.11
CA LEU A 140 -0.33 -9.55 8.41
C LEU A 140 1.18 -9.64 8.56
N ASN A 141 1.73 -9.29 9.73
CA ASN A 141 3.11 -9.62 10.02
C ASN A 141 3.24 -11.10 10.40
N GLY A 142 4.39 -11.68 10.11
CA GLY A 142 4.71 -13.05 10.46
C GLY A 142 6.04 -13.48 9.85
N THR A 143 6.34 -14.77 9.92
CA THR A 143 7.60 -15.32 9.46
C THR A 143 7.40 -16.16 8.20
N MET A 144 8.05 -15.80 7.09
CA MET A 144 8.32 -16.71 5.98
C MET A 144 9.47 -17.63 6.33
N TYR A 145 9.35 -18.92 6.06
CA TYR A 145 10.36 -19.89 6.42
C TYR A 145 10.45 -21.07 5.45
N SER A 146 11.63 -21.70 5.37
CA SER A 146 11.83 -22.94 4.63
C SER A 146 11.24 -24.14 5.40
N THR A 147 10.31 -24.84 4.78
CA THR A 147 9.69 -26.05 5.35
C THR A 147 10.63 -27.25 5.40
N ASP A 148 11.77 -27.21 4.69
CA ASP A 148 12.82 -28.22 4.74
C ASP A 148 13.70 -28.08 5.99
N GLU A 149 13.76 -26.87 6.58
CA GLU A 149 14.68 -26.54 7.68
C GLU A 149 13.95 -26.30 9.00
N LEU A 150 12.70 -25.78 8.97
CA LEU A 150 11.95 -25.35 10.15
C LEU A 150 10.51 -25.88 10.13
N THR A 151 9.96 -26.05 11.31
CA THR A 151 8.52 -26.26 11.52
C THR A 151 7.79 -24.91 11.71
N ALA A 152 6.48 -24.90 11.54
CA ALA A 152 5.66 -23.71 11.78
C ALA A 152 5.76 -23.21 13.23
N ASP A 153 5.83 -24.13 14.20
CA ASP A 153 5.93 -23.78 15.62
C ASP A 153 7.28 -23.11 15.94
N GLU A 154 8.39 -23.59 15.36
CA GLU A 154 9.71 -22.95 15.51
C GLU A 154 9.74 -21.57 14.86
N ALA A 155 9.18 -21.44 13.65
CA ALA A 155 9.14 -20.20 12.91
C ALA A 155 8.19 -19.13 13.52
N ALA A 156 7.25 -19.54 14.39
CA ALA A 156 6.34 -18.62 15.08
C ALA A 156 6.99 -17.91 16.27
N GLU A 157 8.11 -18.42 16.77
CA GLU A 157 8.75 -17.89 17.98
C GLU A 157 9.72 -16.75 17.66
N TRP A 158 9.62 -15.61 18.35
CA TRP A 158 10.58 -14.51 18.21
C TRP A 158 12.02 -14.90 18.56
N SER A 159 12.19 -15.88 19.45
CA SER A 159 13.51 -16.41 19.84
C SER A 159 14.26 -17.07 18.68
N LEU A 160 13.60 -17.41 17.59
CA LEU A 160 14.19 -17.92 16.34
C LEU A 160 15.39 -17.07 15.89
N TYR A 161 15.27 -15.75 15.97
CA TYR A 161 16.28 -14.81 15.50
C TYR A 161 17.52 -14.72 16.39
N SER A 162 17.50 -15.41 17.55
CA SER A 162 18.63 -15.52 18.48
C SER A 162 19.32 -16.88 18.50
N GLU A 163 18.87 -17.85 17.69
CA GLU A 163 19.41 -19.20 17.67
C GLU A 163 20.79 -19.25 17.00
N ASP A 164 21.79 -19.77 17.70
CA ASP A 164 23.17 -19.86 17.19
C ASP A 164 23.27 -20.66 15.88
N GLU A 165 22.46 -21.72 15.72
CA GLU A 165 22.41 -22.57 14.54
C GLU A 165 21.89 -21.83 13.30
N LEU A 166 21.12 -20.77 13.49
CA LEU A 166 20.54 -19.94 12.43
C LEU A 166 21.32 -18.65 12.17
N SER A 167 22.42 -18.44 12.89
CA SER A 167 23.27 -17.26 12.69
C SER A 167 23.75 -17.13 11.24
N GLY A 168 23.46 -15.98 10.64
CA GLY A 168 23.72 -15.69 9.22
C GLY A 168 22.75 -16.34 8.24
N LYS A 169 21.65 -16.94 8.74
CA LYS A 169 20.62 -17.59 7.91
C LYS A 169 19.22 -17.01 8.10
N VAL A 170 19.10 -15.91 8.79
CA VAL A 170 17.83 -15.21 8.99
C VAL A 170 17.94 -13.76 8.51
N ALA A 171 16.83 -13.19 8.06
CA ALA A 171 16.73 -11.79 7.71
C ALA A 171 15.57 -11.13 8.44
N LEU A 172 15.70 -9.83 8.72
CA LEU A 172 14.67 -9.02 9.34
C LEU A 172 14.39 -7.80 8.47
N PRO A 173 13.17 -7.26 8.47
CA PRO A 173 12.88 -6.02 7.75
C PRO A 173 13.52 -4.81 8.44
N ASP A 174 14.00 -3.86 7.64
CA ASP A 174 14.37 -2.52 8.15
C ASP A 174 13.12 -1.78 8.60
N ILE A 175 13.21 -1.01 9.68
CA ILE A 175 12.07 -0.25 10.24
C ILE A 175 11.47 0.78 9.25
N SER A 176 12.19 1.15 8.21
CA SER A 176 11.69 2.09 7.19
C SER A 176 10.55 1.53 6.35
N VAL A 177 10.43 0.20 6.25
CA VAL A 177 9.34 -0.48 5.55
C VAL A 177 8.23 -0.91 6.51
N THR A 178 7.03 -1.16 5.97
CA THR A 178 5.84 -1.54 6.77
C THR A 178 6.09 -2.79 7.61
N ALA A 179 6.67 -3.85 7.04
CA ALA A 179 7.00 -5.07 7.79
C ALA A 179 7.90 -4.77 8.99
N GLY A 180 8.92 -3.92 8.83
CA GLY A 180 9.82 -3.54 9.90
C GLY A 180 9.15 -2.76 11.01
N GLN A 181 8.18 -1.92 10.68
CA GLN A 181 7.39 -1.22 11.69
C GLN A 181 6.57 -2.21 12.54
N LEU A 182 5.90 -3.16 11.88
CA LEU A 182 5.10 -4.18 12.58
C LEU A 182 5.99 -5.12 13.40
N MET A 183 7.15 -5.53 12.85
CA MET A 183 8.14 -6.34 13.56
C MET A 183 8.64 -5.65 14.84
N VAL A 184 9.04 -4.38 14.75
CA VAL A 184 9.50 -3.62 15.93
C VAL A 184 8.42 -3.58 17.01
N SER A 185 7.16 -3.31 16.62
CA SER A 185 6.04 -3.32 17.56
C SER A 185 5.73 -4.72 18.10
N GLY A 186 5.92 -5.77 17.29
CA GLY A 186 5.79 -7.17 17.72
C GLY A 186 6.84 -7.54 18.77
N VAL A 187 8.10 -7.18 18.52
CA VAL A 187 9.22 -7.40 19.48
C VAL A 187 9.01 -6.57 20.74
N ALA A 188 8.58 -5.31 20.61
CA ALA A 188 8.23 -4.46 21.75
C ALA A 188 7.14 -5.09 22.64
N ALA A 189 6.11 -5.66 22.04
CA ALA A 189 5.02 -6.31 22.78
C ALA A 189 5.45 -7.61 23.46
N GLU A 190 6.42 -8.35 22.88
CA GLU A 190 6.93 -9.60 23.47
C GLU A 190 7.91 -9.35 24.60
N TYR A 191 8.84 -8.40 24.43
CA TYR A 191 9.96 -8.21 25.36
C TYR A 191 9.83 -6.97 26.27
N GLY A 192 8.82 -6.12 26.05
CA GLY A 192 8.58 -4.88 26.78
C GLY A 192 7.17 -4.75 27.34
N ASP A 193 6.78 -3.52 27.62
CA ASP A 193 5.50 -3.18 28.23
C ASP A 193 4.36 -3.01 27.22
N GLY A 194 4.60 -3.21 25.91
CA GLY A 194 3.61 -3.10 24.83
C GLY A 194 4.20 -2.65 23.49
N PRO A 195 3.38 -2.46 22.44
CA PRO A 195 3.83 -2.28 21.06
C PRO A 195 4.63 -1.00 20.80
N TYR A 196 4.65 -0.06 21.74
CA TYR A 196 5.35 1.21 21.65
C TYR A 196 6.57 1.31 22.59
N ASP A 197 6.94 0.21 23.25
CA ASP A 197 8.16 0.13 24.06
C ASP A 197 9.40 -0.03 23.16
N ILE A 198 9.78 1.07 22.53
CA ILE A 198 10.91 1.10 21.59
C ILE A 198 12.24 0.73 22.26
N ASP A 199 12.40 1.02 23.53
CA ASP A 199 13.65 0.70 24.25
C ASP A 199 13.84 -0.82 24.33
N ALA A 200 12.80 -1.56 24.74
CA ALA A 200 12.81 -3.01 24.80
C ALA A 200 13.01 -3.63 23.41
N ALA A 201 12.33 -3.10 22.38
CA ALA A 201 12.50 -3.59 21.02
C ALA A 201 13.92 -3.41 20.48
N LEU A 202 14.50 -2.22 20.61
CA LEU A 202 15.84 -1.94 20.07
C LEU A 202 16.94 -2.66 20.85
N ASP A 203 16.78 -2.84 22.16
CA ASP A 203 17.70 -3.65 22.96
C ASP A 203 17.70 -5.10 22.45
N GLN A 204 16.52 -5.71 22.25
CA GLN A 204 16.39 -7.07 21.78
C GLN A 204 16.89 -7.25 20.33
N LEU A 205 16.47 -6.36 19.42
CA LEU A 205 16.94 -6.37 18.02
C LEU A 205 18.45 -6.14 17.91
N GLY A 206 19.02 -5.32 18.79
CA GLY A 206 20.45 -5.11 18.89
C GLY A 206 21.22 -6.34 19.37
N GLU A 207 20.61 -7.21 20.17
CA GLU A 207 21.16 -8.52 20.55
C GLU A 207 21.10 -9.51 19.36
N TRP A 208 20.04 -9.49 18.54
CA TRP A 208 19.92 -10.38 17.38
C TRP A 208 20.76 -9.94 16.17
N ALA A 209 21.00 -8.64 16.02
CA ALA A 209 21.65 -8.04 14.83
C ALA A 209 22.95 -8.75 14.39
N PRO A 210 23.87 -9.21 15.28
CA PRO A 210 25.07 -9.95 14.86
C PRO A 210 24.79 -11.29 14.17
N GLY A 211 23.63 -11.91 14.44
CA GLY A 211 23.20 -13.17 13.83
C GLY A 211 22.32 -12.98 12.58
N VAL A 212 21.81 -11.78 12.33
CA VAL A 212 20.97 -11.46 11.18
C VAL A 212 21.86 -11.27 9.94
N LEU A 213 21.57 -12.01 8.85
CA LEU A 213 22.29 -11.86 7.59
C LEU A 213 22.11 -10.45 7.02
N GLN A 214 20.88 -9.97 7.05
CA GLN A 214 20.54 -8.70 6.46
C GLN A 214 19.26 -8.10 7.07
N PHE A 215 19.27 -6.77 7.22
CA PHE A 215 18.05 -5.97 7.40
C PHE A 215 17.59 -5.49 6.02
N TYR A 216 16.55 -6.12 5.47
CA TYR A 216 16.10 -5.86 4.10
C TYR A 216 15.14 -4.67 4.03
N SER A 217 15.17 -3.95 2.90
CA SER A 217 14.27 -2.82 2.61
C SER A 217 13.34 -3.06 1.41
N SER A 218 13.37 -4.26 0.84
CA SER A 218 12.57 -4.66 -0.32
C SER A 218 12.09 -6.09 -0.18
N SER A 219 10.80 -6.33 -0.44
CA SER A 219 10.21 -7.68 -0.48
C SER A 219 10.89 -8.59 -1.52
N THR A 220 11.24 -8.04 -2.68
CA THR A 220 11.96 -8.79 -3.72
C THR A 220 13.32 -9.30 -3.23
N GLU A 221 13.99 -8.53 -2.38
CA GLU A 221 15.27 -8.93 -1.80
C GLU A 221 15.12 -10.14 -0.89
N VAL A 222 14.19 -10.10 0.06
CA VAL A 222 13.99 -11.19 1.02
C VAL A 222 13.44 -12.45 0.36
N THR A 223 12.54 -12.34 -0.62
CA THR A 223 12.05 -13.50 -1.37
C THR A 223 13.16 -14.17 -2.17
N ASN A 224 14.07 -13.41 -2.77
CA ASN A 224 15.25 -13.95 -3.44
C ASN A 224 16.20 -14.69 -2.48
N LEU A 225 16.47 -14.13 -1.29
CA LEU A 225 17.32 -14.79 -0.29
C LEU A 225 16.74 -16.13 0.15
N LEU A 226 15.44 -16.22 0.37
CA LEU A 226 14.74 -17.47 0.70
C LEU A 226 14.80 -18.48 -0.44
N THR A 227 14.46 -18.07 -1.66
CA THR A 227 14.43 -18.96 -2.84
C THR A 227 15.82 -19.49 -3.19
N GLN A 228 16.87 -18.71 -2.95
CA GLN A 228 18.27 -19.14 -3.17
C GLN A 228 18.82 -19.97 -2.03
N GLY A 229 18.08 -20.11 -0.93
CA GLY A 229 18.52 -20.83 0.27
C GLY A 229 19.66 -20.13 1.03
N GLU A 230 19.82 -18.81 0.82
CA GLU A 230 20.79 -18.00 1.58
C GLU A 230 20.30 -17.73 3.00
N ILE A 231 18.97 -17.68 3.19
CA ILE A 231 18.31 -17.64 4.50
C ILE A 231 17.27 -18.76 4.60
N VAL A 232 16.92 -19.12 5.81
CA VAL A 232 15.89 -20.13 6.12
C VAL A 232 14.63 -19.52 6.70
N ALA A 233 14.70 -18.30 7.24
CA ALA A 233 13.55 -17.56 7.75
C ALA A 233 13.73 -16.05 7.66
N ALA A 234 12.61 -15.35 7.56
CA ALA A 234 12.56 -13.90 7.64
C ALA A 234 11.21 -13.43 8.18
N ASP A 235 11.20 -12.46 9.08
CA ASP A 235 9.95 -11.73 9.39
C ASP A 235 9.50 -10.95 8.15
N SER A 236 8.21 -11.03 7.83
CA SER A 236 7.67 -10.47 6.59
C SER A 236 6.15 -10.34 6.63
N LEU A 237 5.59 -9.60 5.66
CA LEU A 237 4.14 -9.56 5.45
C LEU A 237 3.67 -10.83 4.72
N SER A 238 2.46 -11.29 5.06
CA SER A 238 1.86 -12.52 4.52
C SER A 238 1.75 -12.55 2.99
N GLY A 239 1.42 -11.41 2.36
CA GLY A 239 1.25 -11.34 0.90
C GLY A 239 2.51 -11.70 0.10
N PHE A 240 3.72 -11.52 0.68
CA PHE A 240 4.96 -11.88 -0.02
C PHE A 240 5.24 -13.39 -0.03
N ALA A 241 4.54 -14.16 0.81
CA ALA A 241 4.65 -15.61 0.81
C ALA A 241 3.76 -16.28 -0.24
N THR A 242 2.69 -15.61 -0.68
CA THR A 242 1.70 -16.18 -1.59
C THR A 242 2.34 -16.66 -2.90
N ASP A 243 3.09 -15.79 -3.58
CA ASP A 243 3.77 -16.11 -4.84
C ASP A 243 4.75 -17.27 -4.70
N LEU A 244 5.46 -17.36 -3.57
CA LEU A 244 6.41 -18.42 -3.30
C LEU A 244 5.73 -19.78 -3.07
N VAL A 245 4.63 -19.77 -2.33
CA VAL A 245 3.82 -20.96 -2.08
C VAL A 245 3.17 -21.44 -3.38
N GLU A 246 2.61 -20.56 -4.19
CA GLU A 246 2.02 -20.88 -5.49
C GLU A 246 3.04 -21.45 -6.49
N SER A 247 4.26 -20.92 -6.49
CA SER A 247 5.34 -21.44 -7.35
C SER A 247 5.85 -22.82 -6.93
N GLY A 248 5.37 -23.34 -5.78
CA GLY A 248 5.73 -24.66 -5.25
C GLY A 248 7.11 -24.71 -4.61
N GLU A 249 7.65 -23.57 -4.21
CA GLU A 249 8.85 -23.51 -3.39
C GLU A 249 8.59 -24.12 -1.99
N PRO A 250 9.57 -24.73 -1.34
CA PRO A 250 9.43 -25.31 0.00
C PRO A 250 9.41 -24.19 1.06
N ILE A 251 8.55 -23.21 0.89
CA ILE A 251 8.38 -22.03 1.73
C ILE A 251 6.96 -22.03 2.28
N ALA A 252 6.82 -21.63 3.54
CA ALA A 252 5.55 -21.36 4.17
C ALA A 252 5.63 -20.03 4.96
N TRP A 253 4.47 -19.59 5.42
CA TRP A 253 4.35 -18.45 6.31
C TRP A 253 3.62 -18.87 7.58
N THR A 254 3.98 -18.27 8.71
CA THR A 254 3.27 -18.46 9.98
C THR A 254 3.15 -17.15 10.75
N ALA A 255 2.02 -17.01 11.47
CA ALA A 255 1.84 -15.90 12.40
C ALA A 255 2.80 -16.02 13.59
N PRO A 256 3.32 -14.90 14.14
CA PRO A 256 4.11 -14.96 15.35
C PRO A 256 3.24 -15.46 16.52
N ALA A 257 3.86 -16.13 17.50
CA ALA A 257 3.15 -16.63 18.69
C ALA A 257 2.50 -15.49 19.48
N THR A 258 3.19 -14.34 19.54
CA THR A 258 2.77 -13.13 20.22
C THR A 258 3.10 -11.89 19.36
N GLY A 259 2.60 -10.69 19.74
CA GLY A 259 2.94 -9.46 19.02
C GLY A 259 2.40 -9.45 17.59
N ARG A 260 1.16 -9.88 17.39
CA ARG A 260 0.50 -9.97 16.09
C ARG A 260 -0.08 -8.62 15.69
N TYR A 261 0.57 -7.98 14.72
CA TYR A 261 0.12 -6.70 14.18
C TYR A 261 -0.15 -6.80 12.68
N MET A 262 -1.10 -5.98 12.21
CA MET A 262 -1.44 -5.86 10.81
C MET A 262 -1.36 -4.41 10.38
N ALA A 263 -0.93 -4.17 9.15
CA ALA A 263 -1.02 -2.89 8.48
C ALA A 263 -2.22 -2.88 7.54
N THR A 264 -2.83 -1.72 7.38
CA THR A 264 -3.94 -1.52 6.46
C THR A 264 -3.55 -0.59 5.32
N ASN A 265 -4.17 -0.80 4.14
CA ASN A 265 -4.17 0.18 3.07
C ASN A 265 -5.52 0.90 3.07
N ARG A 266 -5.51 2.22 3.03
CA ARG A 266 -6.69 3.06 3.19
C ARG A 266 -7.05 3.81 1.94
N ALA A 267 -8.35 3.98 1.71
CA ALA A 267 -8.90 4.79 0.64
C ALA A 267 -9.22 6.18 1.22
N MET A 268 -8.38 7.16 0.88
CA MET A 268 -8.46 8.52 1.39
C MET A 268 -8.93 9.46 0.29
N ILE A 269 -9.81 10.41 0.63
CA ILE A 269 -10.25 11.47 -0.30
C ILE A 269 -9.48 12.74 0.03
N PRO A 270 -8.66 13.28 -0.89
CA PRO A 270 -7.94 14.53 -0.65
C PRO A 270 -8.87 15.70 -0.39
N THR A 271 -8.45 16.61 0.50
CA THR A 271 -9.11 17.91 0.69
C THR A 271 -9.00 18.71 -0.60
N GLY A 272 -10.14 19.14 -1.16
CA GLY A 272 -10.18 19.88 -2.42
C GLY A 272 -10.21 19.02 -3.69
N ALA A 273 -10.43 17.69 -3.56
CA ALA A 273 -10.68 16.80 -4.70
C ALA A 273 -11.79 17.37 -5.61
N GLU A 274 -11.60 17.28 -6.93
CA GLU A 274 -12.49 17.91 -7.91
C GLU A 274 -13.81 17.13 -8.06
N ASN A 275 -13.77 15.79 -7.96
CA ASN A 275 -14.94 14.92 -8.11
C ASN A 275 -15.18 14.07 -6.84
N VAL A 276 -15.62 14.74 -5.75
CA VAL A 276 -15.88 14.05 -4.45
C VAL A 276 -17.01 13.02 -4.56
N ASP A 277 -18.02 13.28 -5.40
CA ASP A 277 -19.14 12.35 -5.59
C ASP A 277 -18.66 11.06 -6.31
N GLY A 278 -17.83 11.19 -7.34
CA GLY A 278 -17.19 10.07 -8.02
C GLY A 278 -16.21 9.32 -7.11
N ALA A 279 -15.45 10.05 -6.29
CA ALA A 279 -14.54 9.48 -5.29
C ALA A 279 -15.28 8.60 -4.26
N ASN A 280 -16.39 9.09 -3.70
CA ASN A 280 -17.19 8.30 -2.77
C ASN A 280 -17.80 7.06 -3.44
N GLN A 281 -18.26 7.16 -4.71
CA GLN A 281 -18.75 6.01 -5.46
C GLN A 281 -17.66 4.97 -5.71
N PHE A 282 -16.42 5.42 -5.97
CA PHE A 282 -15.29 4.52 -6.11
C PHE A 282 -14.95 3.81 -4.79
N VAL A 283 -14.93 4.54 -3.67
CA VAL A 283 -14.69 3.96 -2.34
C VAL A 283 -15.80 2.96 -2.00
N ASP A 284 -17.07 3.27 -2.27
CA ASP A 284 -18.18 2.34 -2.04
C ASP A 284 -18.02 1.04 -2.84
N TYR A 285 -17.68 1.17 -4.13
CA TYR A 285 -17.43 0.00 -4.98
C TYR A 285 -16.22 -0.81 -4.49
N LEU A 286 -15.10 -0.16 -4.15
CA LEU A 286 -13.88 -0.79 -3.67
C LEU A 286 -14.10 -1.65 -2.41
N LEU A 287 -15.05 -1.26 -1.55
CA LEU A 287 -15.42 -1.98 -0.33
C LEU A 287 -16.49 -3.05 -0.55
N SER A 288 -17.12 -3.11 -1.73
CA SER A 288 -18.18 -4.09 -2.03
C SER A 288 -17.65 -5.52 -2.04
N VAL A 289 -18.51 -6.48 -1.76
CA VAL A 289 -18.18 -7.93 -1.84
C VAL A 289 -17.60 -8.29 -3.20
N GLU A 290 -18.13 -7.69 -4.30
CA GLU A 290 -17.69 -7.94 -5.67
C GLU A 290 -16.23 -7.53 -5.86
N ALA A 291 -15.89 -6.26 -5.58
CA ALA A 291 -14.54 -5.74 -5.74
C ALA A 291 -13.53 -6.40 -4.79
N GLN A 292 -13.93 -6.65 -3.53
CA GLN A 292 -13.09 -7.30 -2.54
C GLN A 292 -12.78 -8.76 -2.90
N THR A 293 -13.74 -9.50 -3.46
CA THR A 293 -13.51 -10.86 -3.96
C THR A 293 -12.58 -10.86 -5.17
N SER A 294 -12.80 -9.95 -6.13
CA SER A 294 -11.98 -9.85 -7.33
C SER A 294 -10.55 -9.39 -6.99
N SER A 295 -10.39 -8.44 -6.06
CA SER A 295 -9.08 -7.98 -5.58
C SER A 295 -8.32 -9.09 -4.86
N ALA A 296 -9.00 -9.89 -4.03
CA ALA A 296 -8.38 -11.03 -3.37
C ALA A 296 -7.91 -12.11 -4.38
N GLU A 297 -8.69 -12.37 -5.43
CA GLU A 297 -8.38 -13.38 -6.45
C GLU A 297 -7.25 -12.93 -7.41
N ILE A 298 -7.23 -11.67 -7.81
CA ILE A 298 -6.37 -11.18 -8.90
C ILE A 298 -5.15 -10.41 -8.36
N VAL A 299 -5.34 -9.57 -7.32
CA VAL A 299 -4.27 -8.75 -6.72
C VAL A 299 -3.60 -9.46 -5.55
N GLY A 300 -4.30 -10.39 -4.88
CA GLY A 300 -3.83 -11.06 -3.67
C GLY A 300 -4.04 -10.26 -2.38
N ASP A 301 -4.92 -9.26 -2.39
CA ASP A 301 -5.28 -8.48 -1.22
C ASP A 301 -6.07 -9.30 -0.19
N LEU A 302 -5.77 -9.12 1.08
CA LEU A 302 -6.62 -9.63 2.17
C LEU A 302 -7.86 -8.71 2.30
N PRO A 303 -9.09 -9.26 2.11
CA PRO A 303 -10.29 -8.45 2.05
C PRO A 303 -10.75 -7.97 3.43
N VAL A 304 -11.23 -6.73 3.49
CA VAL A 304 -11.82 -6.16 4.72
C VAL A 304 -13.33 -6.41 4.82
N ASN A 305 -13.98 -6.81 3.72
CA ASN A 305 -15.40 -7.16 3.70
C ASN A 305 -15.57 -8.66 4.00
N PRO A 306 -16.17 -9.05 5.15
CA PRO A 306 -16.33 -10.45 5.53
C PRO A 306 -17.20 -11.28 4.57
N GLY A 307 -17.95 -10.63 3.66
CA GLY A 307 -18.73 -11.27 2.61
C GLY A 307 -17.91 -11.68 1.39
N ALA A 308 -16.68 -11.19 1.27
CA ALA A 308 -15.79 -11.52 0.16
C ALA A 308 -15.28 -12.96 0.26
N THR A 309 -15.06 -13.57 -0.91
CA THR A 309 -14.44 -14.90 -0.99
C THR A 309 -12.91 -14.74 -0.92
N VAL A 310 -12.30 -15.48 0.01
CA VAL A 310 -10.84 -15.62 0.06
C VAL A 310 -10.44 -16.79 -0.83
N PRO A 311 -9.52 -16.62 -1.80
CA PRO A 311 -9.11 -17.72 -2.68
C PRO A 311 -8.24 -18.75 -1.95
N ASP A 312 -8.25 -20.00 -2.44
CA ASP A 312 -7.48 -21.12 -1.89
C ASP A 312 -5.97 -20.80 -1.79
N THR A 313 -5.43 -19.94 -2.64
CA THR A 313 -4.04 -19.51 -2.65
C THR A 313 -3.69 -18.71 -1.41
N ILE A 314 -4.53 -17.79 -1.02
CA ILE A 314 -4.38 -17.00 0.22
C ILE A 314 -4.61 -17.90 1.44
N GLU A 315 -5.66 -18.76 1.41
CA GLU A 315 -5.94 -19.71 2.50
C GLU A 315 -4.77 -20.68 2.73
N ALA A 316 -4.05 -21.07 1.69
CA ALA A 316 -2.86 -21.92 1.81
C ALA A 316 -1.72 -21.25 2.59
N VAL A 317 -1.65 -19.92 2.58
CA VAL A 317 -0.60 -19.14 3.28
C VAL A 317 -1.02 -18.79 4.71
N VAL A 318 -2.19 -18.20 4.88
CA VAL A 318 -2.61 -17.61 6.16
C VAL A 318 -3.72 -18.39 6.87
N GLY A 319 -4.31 -19.38 6.21
CA GLY A 319 -5.40 -20.20 6.76
C GLY A 319 -6.61 -19.36 7.16
N ASP A 320 -7.26 -19.80 8.24
CA ASP A 320 -8.47 -19.15 8.77
C ASP A 320 -8.27 -17.68 9.25
N ILE A 321 -7.00 -17.24 9.38
CA ILE A 321 -6.67 -15.86 9.80
C ILE A 321 -7.21 -14.84 8.78
N ALA A 322 -7.24 -15.19 7.50
CA ALA A 322 -7.76 -14.34 6.44
C ALA A 322 -9.24 -13.96 6.62
N SER A 323 -10.01 -14.78 7.31
CA SER A 323 -11.44 -14.52 7.53
C SER A 323 -11.73 -13.68 8.77
N ASP A 324 -10.89 -13.79 9.83
CA ASP A 324 -11.03 -13.01 11.06
C ASP A 324 -9.65 -12.81 11.75
N PRO A 325 -8.86 -11.82 11.29
CA PRO A 325 -7.54 -11.56 11.86
C PRO A 325 -7.61 -11.11 13.32
N VAL A 326 -8.69 -10.44 13.71
CA VAL A 326 -8.86 -9.97 15.11
C VAL A 326 -9.11 -11.14 16.05
N ALA A 327 -9.95 -12.10 15.68
CA ALA A 327 -10.13 -13.32 16.46
C ALA A 327 -8.84 -14.17 16.54
N ALA A 328 -7.97 -14.07 15.53
CA ALA A 328 -6.65 -14.67 15.54
C ALA A 328 -5.61 -13.88 16.36
N GLY A 329 -6.01 -12.79 16.99
CA GLY A 329 -5.16 -11.98 17.88
C GLY A 329 -4.38 -10.86 17.18
N TYR A 330 -4.66 -10.55 15.92
CA TYR A 330 -4.09 -9.39 15.24
C TYR A 330 -4.80 -8.10 15.63
N SER A 331 -4.03 -7.01 15.67
CA SER A 331 -4.54 -5.65 15.84
C SER A 331 -3.78 -4.68 14.95
N THR A 332 -4.41 -3.55 14.65
CA THR A 332 -3.74 -2.39 14.05
C THR A 332 -2.89 -1.66 15.08
N LEU A 333 -1.95 -0.84 14.63
CA LEU A 333 -1.23 0.09 15.50
C LEU A 333 -1.99 1.42 15.58
N ASP A 334 -2.04 2.01 16.77
CA ASP A 334 -2.68 3.32 16.97
C ASP A 334 -1.83 4.41 16.29
N PRO A 335 -2.36 5.11 15.27
CA PRO A 335 -1.62 6.14 14.56
C PRO A 335 -1.26 7.33 15.45
N THR A 336 -2.04 7.62 16.49
CA THR A 336 -1.77 8.74 17.41
C THR A 336 -0.54 8.52 18.28
N GLU A 337 -0.15 7.25 18.50
CA GLU A 337 1.08 6.86 19.17
C GLU A 337 2.25 6.71 18.17
N LEU A 338 1.96 6.20 16.97
CA LEU A 338 3.00 5.87 15.99
C LEU A 338 3.54 7.09 15.24
N VAL A 339 2.67 7.97 14.72
CA VAL A 339 3.08 9.08 13.85
C VAL A 339 4.06 10.03 14.55
N PRO A 340 3.83 10.46 15.81
CA PRO A 340 4.75 11.37 16.50
C PRO A 340 6.13 10.77 16.79
N THR A 341 6.24 9.44 16.88
CA THR A 341 7.43 8.74 17.38
C THR A 341 8.26 8.08 16.28
N ARG A 342 7.66 7.76 15.14
CA ARG A 342 8.28 6.92 14.10
C ARG A 342 9.59 7.49 13.56
N SER A 343 9.70 8.80 13.37
CA SER A 343 10.94 9.41 12.86
C SER A 343 12.11 9.17 13.82
N GLU A 344 11.87 9.31 15.14
CA GLU A 344 12.86 9.02 16.16
C GLU A 344 13.22 7.52 16.18
N TRP A 345 12.23 6.66 16.02
CA TRP A 345 12.43 5.20 16.00
C TRP A 345 13.32 4.77 14.83
N VAL A 346 13.10 5.33 13.64
CA VAL A 346 13.93 5.06 12.45
C VAL A 346 15.39 5.49 12.70
N ASP A 347 15.59 6.68 13.24
CA ASP A 347 16.93 7.20 13.57
C ASP A 347 17.63 6.33 14.64
N ARG A 348 16.89 5.89 15.64
CA ARG A 348 17.39 5.02 16.70
C ARG A 348 17.73 3.63 16.17
N PHE A 349 16.86 3.02 15.39
CA PHE A 349 17.09 1.72 14.77
C PHE A 349 18.39 1.71 13.95
N ALA A 350 18.59 2.75 13.14
CA ALA A 350 19.81 2.88 12.35
C ALA A 350 21.08 2.96 13.23
N ARG A 351 21.03 3.65 14.38
CA ARG A 351 22.19 3.78 15.27
C ARG A 351 22.40 2.58 16.19
N GLU A 352 21.34 1.98 16.69
CA GLU A 352 21.38 1.01 17.79
C GLU A 352 21.31 -0.44 17.30
N VAL A 353 20.76 -0.68 16.10
CA VAL A 353 20.61 -2.01 15.51
C VAL A 353 21.52 -2.21 14.30
N THR A 354 21.36 -1.41 13.22
CA THR A 354 22.03 -1.70 11.93
C THR A 354 23.47 -1.16 11.84
N SER A 355 23.91 -0.25 12.72
CA SER A 355 25.28 0.31 12.71
C SER A 355 26.25 -0.44 13.62
N ARG A 356 25.85 -1.58 14.21
CA ARG A 356 26.69 -2.38 15.14
C ARG A 356 27.60 -3.35 14.43
#